data_d763805489b5d6a0b16bbaeb5dc771ce
#
_entry.id   d763805489b5d6a0b16bbaeb5dc771ce
#
_cell.length_a   1.000
_cell.length_b   1.000
_cell.length_c   1.000
_cell.angle_alpha   90.00
_cell.angle_beta   90.00
_cell.angle_gamma   90.00
#
_symmetry.space_group_name_H-M   'P 1'
#
loop_
_entity.id
_entity.type
_entity.pdbx_description
1 polymer ?
#
loop_
_entity_poly.entity_id
_entity_poly.type
_entity_poly.pdbx_seq_one_letter_code
_entity_poly.pdbx_strand_id
1 'polypeptide(L)'
;MAPDSPVKIVIVDESPVRAAILEEGLRDSGYTAVHHISEMTNLLATIYKIDPDVIVIDLENPRRDMLEQMFQVSRAVRRPIAMFVDQSDSASIQASVDAGVSAYIVDGLKKERIKSIIDLCISRFNAFSKLQDELEKTKSALEERKVIDRAKGILMRMKNLNEEEAYVLMRSTAMREKKKIFEIAQSIITASDLLK
;
A
#
# COMPACT_ATOMS: atom_id res chain seq x y z
N MET A 1 -22.13 10.58 0.09
CA MET A 1 -21.96 9.69 -1.07
C MET A 1 -21.36 10.54 -2.18
N ALA A 2 -20.10 10.32 -2.51
CA ALA A 2 -19.53 10.92 -3.73
C ALA A 2 -20.22 10.29 -4.94
N PRO A 3 -20.40 11.02 -6.08
CA PRO A 3 -20.97 10.44 -7.28
C PRO A 3 -20.11 9.25 -7.71
N ASP A 4 -20.76 8.15 -8.09
CA ASP A 4 -20.14 6.95 -8.64
C ASP A 4 -19.31 7.30 -9.89
N SER A 5 -18.06 7.70 -9.67
CA SER A 5 -17.10 7.75 -10.77
C SER A 5 -16.85 6.30 -11.20
N PRO A 6 -16.91 6.00 -12.51
CA PRO A 6 -16.65 4.65 -13.00
C PRO A 6 -15.25 4.21 -12.57
N VAL A 7 -15.13 2.96 -12.07
CA VAL A 7 -13.85 2.36 -11.70
C VAL A 7 -12.91 2.42 -12.90
N LYS A 8 -11.76 3.06 -12.72
CA LYS A 8 -10.75 3.24 -13.75
C LYS A 8 -9.77 2.08 -13.74
N ILE A 9 -9.73 1.33 -14.82
CA ILE A 9 -8.86 0.17 -14.98
C ILE A 9 -7.75 0.47 -16.00
N VAL A 10 -6.53 0.09 -15.66
CA VAL A 10 -5.42 0.08 -16.60
C VAL A 10 -5.08 -1.37 -16.94
N ILE A 11 -5.00 -1.66 -18.24
CA ILE A 11 -4.46 -2.90 -18.79
C ILE A 11 -3.01 -2.64 -19.17
N VAL A 12 -2.10 -3.47 -18.72
CA VAL A 12 -0.68 -3.49 -19.10
C VAL A 12 -0.44 -4.77 -19.89
N ASP A 13 -0.27 -4.66 -21.20
CA ASP A 13 -0.04 -5.77 -22.12
C ASP A 13 0.67 -5.26 -23.37
N GLU A 14 1.75 -5.92 -23.79
CA GLU A 14 2.47 -5.60 -25.04
C GLU A 14 1.69 -6.05 -26.29
N SER A 15 0.73 -6.97 -26.15
CA SER A 15 -0.09 -7.47 -27.25
C SER A 15 -1.39 -6.70 -27.41
N PRO A 16 -1.57 -5.91 -28.48
CA PRO A 16 -2.82 -5.19 -28.73
C PRO A 16 -4.03 -6.12 -28.86
N VAL A 17 -3.82 -7.34 -29.35
CA VAL A 17 -4.89 -8.32 -29.55
C VAL A 17 -5.41 -8.83 -28.21
N ARG A 18 -4.52 -9.20 -27.28
CA ARG A 18 -4.93 -9.65 -25.94
C ARG A 18 -5.54 -8.49 -25.13
N ALA A 19 -4.94 -7.33 -25.20
CA ALA A 19 -5.49 -6.13 -24.55
C ALA A 19 -6.92 -5.84 -25.05
N ALA A 20 -7.20 -6.00 -26.34
CA ALA A 20 -8.56 -5.81 -26.88
C ALA A 20 -9.56 -6.85 -26.33
N ILE A 21 -9.15 -8.10 -26.19
CA ILE A 21 -9.99 -9.17 -25.60
C ILE A 21 -10.28 -8.87 -24.13
N LEU A 22 -9.27 -8.42 -23.39
CA LEU A 22 -9.38 -7.98 -21.99
C LEU A 22 -10.33 -6.79 -21.86
N GLU A 23 -10.14 -5.78 -22.70
CA GLU A 23 -10.96 -4.58 -22.70
C GLU A 23 -12.43 -4.90 -22.99
N GLU A 24 -12.69 -5.76 -23.98
CA GLU A 24 -14.04 -6.24 -24.28
C GLU A 24 -14.66 -6.97 -23.10
N GLY A 25 -13.93 -7.90 -22.46
CA GLY A 25 -14.40 -8.63 -21.30
C GLY A 25 -14.67 -7.73 -20.07
N LEU A 26 -13.86 -6.69 -19.86
CA LEU A 26 -14.06 -5.71 -18.82
C LEU A 26 -15.31 -4.86 -19.11
N ARG A 27 -15.50 -4.42 -20.36
CA ARG A 27 -16.68 -3.64 -20.79
C ARG A 27 -17.97 -4.44 -20.65
N ASP A 28 -17.96 -5.71 -21.06
CA ASP A 28 -19.10 -6.63 -20.88
C ASP A 28 -19.44 -6.86 -19.39
N SER A 29 -18.43 -6.71 -18.53
CA SER A 29 -18.58 -6.79 -17.07
C SER A 29 -19.03 -5.47 -16.42
N GLY A 30 -19.23 -4.42 -17.21
CA GLY A 30 -19.73 -3.11 -16.77
C GLY A 30 -18.63 -2.06 -16.45
N TYR A 31 -17.35 -2.37 -16.70
CA TYR A 31 -16.26 -1.41 -16.52
C TYR A 31 -16.07 -0.58 -17.80
N THR A 32 -16.37 0.71 -17.73
CA THR A 32 -16.36 1.61 -18.91
C THR A 32 -15.08 2.44 -19.04
N ALA A 33 -14.38 2.70 -17.92
CA ALA A 33 -13.17 3.52 -17.90
C ALA A 33 -11.91 2.61 -17.95
N VAL A 34 -11.61 2.09 -19.14
CA VAL A 34 -10.48 1.17 -19.37
C VAL A 34 -9.41 1.87 -20.23
N HIS A 35 -8.16 1.81 -19.80
CA HIS A 35 -7.00 2.37 -20.49
C HIS A 35 -6.00 1.24 -20.79
N HIS A 36 -5.35 1.26 -21.94
CA HIS A 36 -4.34 0.30 -22.33
C HIS A 36 -2.95 0.95 -22.37
N ILE A 37 -1.96 0.28 -21.79
CA ILE A 37 -0.54 0.62 -21.85
C ILE A 37 0.19 -0.54 -22.53
N SER A 38 0.70 -0.31 -23.72
CA SER A 38 1.49 -1.27 -24.49
C SER A 38 3.00 -1.12 -24.32
N GLU A 39 3.46 0.08 -23.91
CA GLU A 39 4.86 0.38 -23.74
C GLU A 39 5.29 0.18 -22.29
N MET A 40 6.27 -0.68 -22.06
CA MET A 40 6.83 -0.93 -20.73
C MET A 40 7.83 0.16 -20.29
N THR A 41 8.29 1.01 -21.23
CA THR A 41 9.17 2.14 -20.94
C THR A 41 8.40 3.19 -20.13
N ASN A 42 8.94 3.59 -18.98
CA ASN A 42 8.30 4.55 -18.06
C ASN A 42 6.91 4.12 -17.55
N LEU A 43 6.66 2.82 -17.48
CA LEU A 43 5.37 2.26 -17.06
C LEU A 43 4.87 2.87 -15.76
N LEU A 44 5.71 2.97 -14.74
CA LEU A 44 5.35 3.52 -13.43
C LEU A 44 4.87 4.97 -13.53
N ALA A 45 5.57 5.81 -14.29
CA ALA A 45 5.17 7.21 -14.50
C ALA A 45 3.84 7.33 -15.24
N THR A 46 3.60 6.43 -16.21
CA THR A 46 2.34 6.37 -16.96
C THR A 46 1.18 5.94 -16.05
N ILE A 47 1.38 4.93 -15.20
CA ILE A 47 0.39 4.51 -14.21
C ILE A 47 0.05 5.66 -13.25
N TYR A 48 1.04 6.38 -12.71
CA TYR A 48 0.80 7.52 -11.83
C TYR A 48 0.04 8.66 -12.53
N LYS A 49 0.30 8.90 -13.82
CA LYS A 49 -0.40 9.92 -14.60
C LYS A 49 -1.87 9.56 -14.84
N ILE A 50 -2.15 8.28 -15.08
CA ILE A 50 -3.53 7.79 -15.29
C ILE A 50 -4.27 7.75 -13.96
N ASP A 51 -3.59 7.43 -12.86
CA ASP A 51 -4.14 7.22 -11.52
C ASP A 51 -5.33 6.24 -11.54
N PRO A 52 -5.06 4.94 -11.86
CA PRO A 52 -6.12 3.95 -11.95
C PRO A 52 -6.56 3.44 -10.58
N ASP A 53 -7.79 2.93 -10.50
CA ASP A 53 -8.30 2.22 -9.31
C ASP A 53 -7.86 0.76 -9.28
N VAL A 54 -7.64 0.14 -10.46
CA VAL A 54 -7.20 -1.25 -10.62
C VAL A 54 -6.20 -1.36 -11.77
N ILE A 55 -5.20 -2.18 -11.60
CA ILE A 55 -4.21 -2.51 -12.63
C ILE A 55 -4.37 -3.99 -13.01
N VAL A 56 -4.51 -4.26 -14.28
CA VAL A 56 -4.53 -5.60 -14.86
C VAL A 56 -3.29 -5.77 -15.70
N ILE A 57 -2.47 -6.76 -15.38
CA ILE A 57 -1.23 -7.06 -16.11
C ILE A 57 -1.44 -8.42 -16.78
N ASP A 58 -1.26 -8.49 -18.09
CA ASP A 58 -1.34 -9.74 -18.84
C ASP A 58 0.00 -10.05 -19.52
N LEU A 59 0.60 -11.18 -19.19
CA LEU A 59 1.91 -11.61 -19.65
C LEU A 59 1.83 -13.05 -20.15
N GLU A 60 1.97 -13.27 -21.45
CA GLU A 60 1.87 -14.62 -22.05
C GLU A 60 2.94 -15.59 -21.51
N ASN A 61 4.20 -15.32 -21.78
CA ASN A 61 5.33 -16.10 -21.30
C ASN A 61 6.39 -15.16 -20.69
N PRO A 62 6.14 -14.64 -19.49
CA PRO A 62 7.02 -13.62 -18.94
C PRO A 62 8.38 -14.20 -18.62
N ARG A 63 9.44 -13.52 -19.12
CA ARG A 63 10.79 -13.78 -18.64
C ARG A 63 10.93 -13.29 -17.21
N ARG A 64 11.86 -13.87 -16.47
CA ARG A 64 12.07 -13.56 -15.06
C ARG A 64 12.31 -12.07 -14.80
N ASP A 65 13.07 -11.41 -15.69
CA ASP A 65 13.33 -9.97 -15.61
C ASP A 65 12.05 -9.12 -15.74
N MET A 66 11.14 -9.53 -16.62
CA MET A 66 9.85 -8.86 -16.79
C MET A 66 8.95 -9.04 -15.55
N LEU A 67 8.87 -10.27 -15.01
CA LEU A 67 8.13 -10.51 -13.76
C LEU A 67 8.68 -9.66 -12.62
N GLU A 68 10.00 -9.58 -12.48
CA GLU A 68 10.63 -8.77 -11.44
C GLU A 68 10.33 -7.27 -11.61
N GLN A 69 10.31 -6.77 -12.84
CA GLN A 69 9.90 -5.41 -13.14
C GLN A 69 8.43 -5.15 -12.74
N MET A 70 7.53 -6.07 -13.05
CA MET A 70 6.11 -5.94 -12.66
C MET A 70 5.94 -6.03 -11.14
N PHE A 71 6.73 -6.85 -10.46
CA PHE A 71 6.74 -6.90 -9.00
C PHE A 71 7.27 -5.60 -8.38
N GLN A 72 8.25 -4.92 -9.01
CA GLN A 72 8.67 -3.59 -8.57
C GLN A 72 7.56 -2.55 -8.74
N VAL A 73 6.82 -2.60 -9.84
CA VAL A 73 5.63 -1.75 -10.04
C VAL A 73 4.62 -2.01 -8.93
N SER A 74 4.31 -3.27 -8.63
CA SER A 74 3.37 -3.65 -7.59
C SER A 74 3.75 -3.10 -6.20
N ARG A 75 5.03 -3.15 -5.83
CA ARG A 75 5.52 -2.59 -4.56
C ARG A 75 5.43 -1.05 -4.51
N ALA A 76 5.57 -0.39 -5.65
CA ALA A 76 5.58 1.07 -5.74
C ALA A 76 4.17 1.67 -5.74
N VAL A 77 3.19 0.97 -6.31
CA VAL A 77 1.81 1.45 -6.46
C VAL A 77 0.91 0.83 -5.40
N ARG A 78 0.23 1.65 -4.62
CA ARG A 78 -0.77 1.17 -3.63
C ARG A 78 -2.14 1.05 -4.31
N ARG A 79 -2.24 0.09 -5.25
CA ARG A 79 -3.46 -0.20 -6.01
C ARG A 79 -3.68 -1.72 -6.13
N PRO A 80 -4.93 -2.19 -6.27
CA PRO A 80 -5.20 -3.60 -6.59
C PRO A 80 -4.55 -3.97 -7.91
N ILE A 81 -3.80 -5.08 -7.93
CA ILE A 81 -3.15 -5.59 -9.14
C ILE A 81 -3.60 -7.03 -9.36
N ALA A 82 -4.21 -7.29 -10.52
CA ALA A 82 -4.47 -8.62 -11.04
C ALA A 82 -3.44 -8.93 -12.14
N MET A 83 -2.71 -10.04 -11.99
CA MET A 83 -1.70 -10.47 -12.96
C MET A 83 -2.13 -11.81 -13.56
N PHE A 84 -2.18 -11.85 -14.87
CA PHE A 84 -2.47 -13.04 -15.65
C PHE A 84 -1.18 -13.52 -16.32
N VAL A 85 -0.92 -14.82 -16.26
CA VAL A 85 0.23 -15.46 -16.90
C VAL A 85 -0.21 -16.82 -17.46
N ASP A 86 0.38 -17.27 -18.56
CA ASP A 86 0.06 -18.57 -19.12
C ASP A 86 0.68 -19.72 -18.33
N GLN A 87 1.90 -19.52 -17.86
CA GLN A 87 2.65 -20.50 -17.07
C GLN A 87 3.34 -19.86 -15.88
N SER A 88 3.50 -20.61 -14.82
CA SER A 88 4.21 -20.15 -13.61
C SER A 88 4.80 -21.32 -12.85
N ASP A 89 5.81 -21.03 -12.03
CA ASP A 89 6.37 -21.93 -11.03
C ASP A 89 6.06 -21.45 -9.60
N SER A 90 6.30 -22.31 -8.62
CA SER A 90 6.04 -21.98 -7.21
C SER A 90 6.84 -20.77 -6.71
N ALA A 91 8.03 -20.54 -7.25
CA ALA A 91 8.86 -19.40 -6.86
C ALA A 91 8.27 -18.08 -7.36
N SER A 92 7.78 -18.06 -8.61
CA SER A 92 7.10 -16.89 -9.20
C SER A 92 5.78 -16.59 -8.49
N ILE A 93 5.01 -17.60 -8.11
CA ILE A 93 3.79 -17.44 -7.31
C ILE A 93 4.13 -16.79 -5.96
N GLN A 94 5.13 -17.31 -5.24
CA GLN A 94 5.54 -16.74 -3.96
C GLN A 94 6.04 -15.30 -4.12
N ALA A 95 6.88 -15.04 -5.11
CA ALA A 95 7.38 -13.70 -5.40
C ALA A 95 6.27 -12.70 -5.72
N SER A 96 5.19 -13.14 -6.39
CA SER A 96 4.03 -12.30 -6.66
C SER A 96 3.30 -11.88 -5.37
N VAL A 97 3.15 -12.81 -4.44
CA VAL A 97 2.54 -12.55 -3.12
C VAL A 97 3.41 -11.56 -2.33
N ASP A 98 4.74 -11.80 -2.29
CA ASP A 98 5.69 -10.93 -1.58
C ASP A 98 5.78 -9.52 -2.21
N ALA A 99 5.48 -9.41 -3.49
CA ALA A 99 5.38 -8.14 -4.20
C ALA A 99 4.05 -7.39 -3.97
N GLY A 100 3.07 -8.03 -3.30
CA GLY A 100 1.76 -7.43 -3.03
C GLY A 100 0.78 -7.50 -4.20
N VAL A 101 1.00 -8.41 -5.17
CA VAL A 101 0.02 -8.70 -6.23
C VAL A 101 -1.25 -9.26 -5.59
N SER A 102 -2.39 -8.63 -5.88
CA SER A 102 -3.66 -8.96 -5.21
C SER A 102 -4.31 -10.24 -5.77
N ALA A 103 -4.10 -10.52 -7.05
CA ALA A 103 -4.53 -11.76 -7.70
C ALA A 103 -3.49 -12.17 -8.75
N TYR A 104 -3.00 -13.40 -8.67
CA TYR A 104 -2.05 -13.99 -9.63
C TYR A 104 -2.70 -15.22 -10.24
N ILE A 105 -2.98 -15.18 -11.53
CA ILE A 105 -3.79 -16.15 -12.25
C ILE A 105 -2.93 -16.86 -13.28
N VAL A 106 -2.84 -18.17 -13.20
CA VAL A 106 -2.18 -19.06 -14.17
C VAL A 106 -3.24 -19.65 -15.08
N ASP A 107 -2.88 -20.08 -16.27
CA ASP A 107 -3.74 -20.58 -17.36
C ASP A 107 -4.50 -19.49 -18.13
N GLY A 108 -3.98 -18.27 -18.13
CA GLY A 108 -4.45 -17.19 -18.97
C GLY A 108 -5.82 -16.62 -18.62
N LEU A 109 -6.27 -15.72 -19.46
CA LEU A 109 -7.49 -14.98 -19.30
C LEU A 109 -8.71 -15.76 -19.84
N LYS A 110 -9.75 -15.92 -18.99
CA LYS A 110 -11.07 -16.41 -19.41
C LYS A 110 -12.11 -15.32 -19.20
N LYS A 111 -12.73 -14.86 -20.28
CA LYS A 111 -13.66 -13.71 -20.32
C LYS A 111 -14.73 -13.80 -19.23
N GLU A 112 -15.29 -14.99 -19.00
CA GLU A 112 -16.36 -15.23 -18.01
C GLU A 112 -15.92 -15.04 -16.56
N ARG A 113 -14.60 -15.04 -16.30
CA ARG A 113 -14.02 -14.92 -14.95
C ARG A 113 -13.51 -13.52 -14.63
N ILE A 114 -13.40 -12.64 -15.62
CA ILE A 114 -12.80 -11.31 -15.46
C ILE A 114 -13.44 -10.57 -14.28
N LYS A 115 -14.76 -10.45 -14.28
CA LYS A 115 -15.48 -9.73 -13.23
C LYS A 115 -15.19 -10.27 -11.84
N SER A 116 -15.31 -11.58 -11.64
CA SER A 116 -15.09 -12.20 -10.33
C SER A 116 -13.64 -12.07 -9.86
N ILE A 117 -12.67 -12.09 -10.77
CA ILE A 117 -11.26 -11.89 -10.48
C ILE A 117 -11.00 -10.45 -10.04
N ILE A 118 -11.54 -9.46 -10.76
CA ILE A 118 -11.40 -8.06 -10.41
C ILE A 118 -12.05 -7.75 -9.06
N ASP A 119 -13.27 -8.24 -8.83
CA ASP A 119 -13.97 -8.07 -7.56
C ASP A 119 -13.19 -8.68 -6.39
N LEU A 120 -12.62 -9.88 -6.58
CA LEU A 120 -11.76 -10.53 -5.58
C LEU A 120 -10.47 -9.75 -5.36
N CYS A 121 -9.84 -9.28 -6.43
CA CYS A 121 -8.61 -8.50 -6.41
C CYS A 121 -8.79 -7.23 -5.55
N ILE A 122 -9.86 -6.47 -5.80
CA ILE A 122 -10.21 -5.26 -5.04
C ILE A 122 -10.48 -5.61 -3.58
N SER A 123 -11.28 -6.65 -3.33
CA SER A 123 -11.65 -7.04 -1.96
C SER A 123 -10.41 -7.46 -1.15
N ARG A 124 -9.51 -8.26 -1.72
CA ARG A 124 -8.26 -8.68 -1.05
C ARG A 124 -7.33 -7.50 -0.79
N PHE A 125 -7.16 -6.61 -1.76
CA PHE A 125 -6.36 -5.41 -1.60
C PHE A 125 -6.88 -4.55 -0.45
N ASN A 126 -8.19 -4.27 -0.41
CA ASN A 126 -8.81 -3.45 0.62
C ASN A 126 -8.65 -4.07 2.01
N ALA A 127 -8.85 -5.39 2.14
CA ALA A 127 -8.68 -6.11 3.40
C ALA A 127 -7.22 -6.05 3.88
N PHE A 128 -6.26 -6.28 2.98
CA PHE A 128 -4.82 -6.24 3.29
C PHE A 128 -4.35 -4.83 3.64
N SER A 129 -4.76 -3.81 2.87
CA SER A 129 -4.43 -2.41 3.14
C SER A 129 -4.95 -1.97 4.50
N LYS A 130 -6.18 -2.36 4.86
CA LYS A 130 -6.74 -2.08 6.18
C LYS A 130 -5.90 -2.67 7.31
N LEU A 131 -5.49 -3.93 7.17
CA LEU A 131 -4.62 -4.60 8.15
C LEU A 131 -3.24 -3.93 8.26
N GLN A 132 -2.66 -3.52 7.15
CA GLN A 132 -1.39 -2.79 7.16
C GLN A 132 -1.52 -1.44 7.86
N ASP A 133 -2.57 -0.68 7.57
CA ASP A 133 -2.81 0.62 8.20
C ASP A 133 -3.05 0.48 9.71
N GLU A 134 -3.78 -0.55 10.14
CA GLU A 134 -3.98 -0.86 11.57
C GLU A 134 -2.67 -1.26 12.25
N LEU A 135 -1.84 -2.07 11.59
CA LEU A 135 -0.53 -2.46 12.11
C LEU A 135 0.39 -1.24 12.25
N GLU A 136 0.41 -0.35 11.25
CA GLU A 136 1.24 0.86 11.28
C GLU A 136 0.81 1.83 12.38
N LYS A 137 -0.50 2.03 12.53
CA LYS A 137 -1.06 2.84 13.64
C LYS A 137 -0.69 2.25 15.00
N THR A 138 -0.78 0.93 15.16
CA THR A 138 -0.45 0.25 16.42
C THR A 138 1.04 0.35 16.74
N LYS A 139 1.91 0.18 15.74
CA LYS A 139 3.37 0.35 15.90
C LYS A 139 3.71 1.79 16.28
N SER A 140 3.13 2.77 15.59
CA SER A 140 3.35 4.18 15.89
C SER A 140 2.91 4.54 17.31
N ALA A 141 1.72 4.09 17.72
CA ALA A 141 1.21 4.33 19.08
C ALA A 141 2.12 3.68 20.16
N LEU A 142 2.67 2.48 19.88
CA LEU A 142 3.60 1.83 20.79
C LEU A 142 4.92 2.60 20.91
N GLU A 143 5.48 3.08 19.80
CA GLU A 143 6.70 3.89 19.83
C GLU A 143 6.47 5.24 20.52
N GLU A 144 5.34 5.91 20.26
CA GLU A 144 4.98 7.13 20.99
C GLU A 144 4.90 6.88 22.50
N ARG A 145 4.29 5.78 22.92
CA ARG A 145 4.21 5.40 24.34
C ARG A 145 5.58 5.17 24.96
N LYS A 146 6.48 4.45 24.28
CA LYS A 146 7.85 4.22 24.76
C LYS A 146 8.62 5.53 24.95
N VAL A 147 8.48 6.47 24.02
CA VAL A 147 9.11 7.80 24.11
C VAL A 147 8.56 8.59 25.30
N ILE A 148 7.24 8.58 25.51
CA ILE A 148 6.59 9.25 26.64
C ILE A 148 7.05 8.62 27.97
N ASP A 149 7.09 7.30 28.07
CA ASP A 149 7.53 6.60 29.29
C ASP A 149 9.01 6.87 29.61
N ARG A 150 9.88 6.92 28.60
CA ARG A 150 11.29 7.32 28.78
C ARG A 150 11.40 8.75 29.28
N ALA A 151 10.66 9.69 28.73
CA ALA A 151 10.66 11.09 29.15
C ALA A 151 10.13 11.27 30.58
N LYS A 152 9.06 10.53 30.97
CA LYS A 152 8.57 10.48 32.36
C LYS A 152 9.71 10.04 33.30
N GLY A 153 10.40 8.93 32.98
CA GLY A 153 11.50 8.44 33.78
C GLY A 153 12.65 9.45 33.95
N ILE A 154 12.91 10.28 32.92
CA ILE A 154 13.89 11.37 33.01
C ILE A 154 13.39 12.46 33.99
N LEU A 155 12.16 12.93 33.83
CA LEU A 155 11.57 13.98 34.69
C LEU A 155 11.48 13.52 36.15
N MET A 156 11.08 12.27 36.41
CA MET A 156 11.04 11.71 37.75
C MET A 156 12.40 11.80 38.44
N ARG A 157 13.48 11.45 37.72
CA ARG A 157 14.86 11.53 38.27
C ARG A 157 15.36 12.96 38.41
N MET A 158 15.11 13.83 37.43
CA MET A 158 15.66 15.20 37.44
C MET A 158 14.93 16.14 38.39
N LYS A 159 13.63 15.93 38.58
CA LYS A 159 12.77 16.84 39.38
C LYS A 159 12.22 16.20 40.65
N ASN A 160 12.58 14.97 40.95
CA ASN A 160 12.07 14.19 42.07
C ASN A 160 10.53 14.09 42.08
N LEU A 161 9.92 13.93 40.91
CA LEU A 161 8.48 13.79 40.70
C LEU A 161 8.05 12.33 40.71
N ASN A 162 6.79 12.08 41.09
CA ASN A 162 6.17 10.80 40.83
C ASN A 162 5.72 10.68 39.36
N GLU A 163 5.25 9.51 38.93
CA GLU A 163 4.89 9.24 37.54
C GLU A 163 3.72 10.13 37.06
N GLU A 164 2.71 10.30 37.91
CA GLU A 164 1.54 11.10 37.60
C GLU A 164 1.90 12.58 37.46
N GLU A 165 2.70 13.14 38.36
CA GLU A 165 3.20 14.52 38.31
C GLU A 165 4.04 14.75 37.05
N ALA A 166 4.92 13.81 36.69
CA ALA A 166 5.71 13.89 35.47
C ALA A 166 4.84 13.94 34.22
N TYR A 167 3.80 13.08 34.17
CA TYR A 167 2.86 13.09 33.07
C TYR A 167 2.04 14.38 32.97
N VAL A 168 1.51 14.86 34.10
CA VAL A 168 0.76 16.13 34.17
C VAL A 168 1.62 17.31 33.72
N LEU A 169 2.90 17.36 34.11
CA LEU A 169 3.84 18.39 33.69
C LEU A 169 4.04 18.35 32.16
N MET A 170 4.26 17.20 31.57
CA MET A 170 4.39 17.05 30.11
C MET A 170 3.14 17.47 29.38
N ARG A 171 1.96 17.04 29.87
CA ARG A 171 0.66 17.36 29.29
C ARG A 171 0.36 18.86 29.32
N SER A 172 0.58 19.49 30.45
CA SER A 172 0.36 20.96 30.62
C SER A 172 1.29 21.77 29.71
N THR A 173 2.56 21.32 29.56
CA THR A 173 3.51 21.95 28.65
C THR A 173 3.07 21.78 27.20
N ALA A 174 2.62 20.58 26.80
CA ALA A 174 2.11 20.29 25.47
C ALA A 174 0.91 21.19 25.11
N MET A 175 -0.02 21.35 26.06
CA MET A 175 -1.18 22.23 25.86
C MET A 175 -0.77 23.71 25.73
N ARG A 176 0.15 24.19 26.57
CA ARG A 176 0.66 25.57 26.51
C ARG A 176 1.38 25.87 25.21
N GLU A 177 2.18 24.91 24.69
CA GLU A 177 2.96 25.08 23.47
C GLU A 177 2.19 24.65 22.18
N LYS A 178 0.95 24.18 22.32
CA LYS A 178 0.12 23.67 21.22
C LYS A 178 0.82 22.55 20.43
N LYS A 179 1.55 21.70 21.13
CA LYS A 179 2.27 20.54 20.60
C LYS A 179 1.66 19.22 21.08
N LYS A 180 2.00 18.12 20.43
CA LYS A 180 1.66 16.80 20.94
C LYS A 180 2.55 16.46 22.14
N ILE A 181 2.03 15.68 23.09
CA ILE A 181 2.80 15.22 24.27
C ILE A 181 4.05 14.44 23.86
N PHE A 182 4.00 13.71 22.76
CA PHE A 182 5.13 13.02 22.15
C PHE A 182 6.27 13.98 21.76
N GLU A 183 5.97 15.14 21.18
CA GLU A 183 6.98 16.14 20.81
C GLU A 183 7.67 16.74 22.03
N ILE A 184 6.91 16.97 23.11
CA ILE A 184 7.49 17.39 24.38
C ILE A 184 8.38 16.30 24.98
N ALA A 185 7.95 15.05 24.90
CA ALA A 185 8.73 13.91 25.36
C ALA A 185 10.06 13.78 24.62
N GLN A 186 10.05 13.92 23.29
CA GLN A 186 11.28 13.94 22.48
C GLN A 186 12.21 15.07 22.86
N SER A 187 11.68 16.29 23.07
CA SER A 187 12.47 17.44 23.49
C SER A 187 13.17 17.22 24.85
N ILE A 188 12.46 16.58 25.80
CA ILE A 188 13.03 16.24 27.12
C ILE A 188 14.16 15.22 26.98
N ILE A 189 13.96 14.19 26.16
CA ILE A 189 14.99 13.15 25.92
C ILE A 189 16.24 13.79 25.29
N THR A 190 16.04 14.58 24.22
CA THR A 190 17.13 15.29 23.52
C THR A 190 17.92 16.20 24.48
N ALA A 191 17.23 16.99 25.29
CA ALA A 191 17.87 17.85 26.27
C ALA A 191 18.65 17.05 27.33
N SER A 192 18.08 15.93 27.82
CA SER A 192 18.75 15.06 28.79
C SER A 192 19.99 14.37 28.21
N ASP A 193 19.97 14.00 26.95
CA ASP A 193 21.11 13.33 26.30
C ASP A 193 22.26 14.31 25.97
N LEU A 194 21.96 15.62 25.83
CA LEU A 194 22.95 16.70 25.69
C LEU A 194 23.62 17.09 27.01
N LEU A 195 23.01 16.76 28.15
CA LEU A 195 23.50 17.13 29.50
C LEU A 195 24.29 16.01 30.19
N LYS A 196 24.49 14.88 29.53
CA LYS A 196 25.34 13.75 29.99
C LYS A 196 26.77 13.91 29.51
#